data_804128277be150875a7cc211d3bb0d5a
#
_entry.id   804128277be150875a7cc211d3bb0d5a
#
_cell.length_a   1.000
_cell.length_b   1.000
_cell.length_c   1.000
_cell.angle_alpha   90.00
_cell.angle_beta   90.00
_cell.angle_gamma   90.00
#
_symmetry.space_group_name_H-M   'P 1'
#
loop_
_entity.id
_entity.type
_entity.pdbx_description
1 polymer ?
#
loop_
_entity_poly.entity_id
_entity_poly.type
_entity_poly.pdbx_seq_one_letter_code
_entity_poly.pdbx_strand_id
1 'polypeptide(L)'
;MSIYRVTPKRGKWIVIRKEDRKTISDRPFATKTEAKAFMANLEAAAAAKENKINQVATGGITFVFAFKDFAEAKKNEHQESQGIRQTSANRYDTTFRLRILKYLKGPNRIDENINDEDVLLSEFGNKHMKSLLMKAADDNVPYRTLINTVKDIKYFLREANADGLSPNMSMTTFKADKFGYIKPKDDNQRYGKEVEILDDAKILQMLIHLKSEFGKNTSSTNTFAIVCLLFLFGLRASELSALKKANVDLVKMLLHVKGTYIPAEGGYLNQTKNRGSRRSIPIDANAAKFLTEWLEYLDKNYKYSIWLLPSNKGNGPLGYKYINAHIWKAYAAMGLADITCKRDGHVVINSSPLKGSPTKMFRHRLASHLIAAMNKFGVLSQNQVKSIVGHTQFSTTAGIYGNKLVAMSNQARSEVAVAKETATN
;
A
#
# COMPACT_ATOMS: atom_id res chain seq x y z
N MET A 1 -42.81 -5.59 -9.47
CA MET A 1 -43.20 -4.69 -8.35
C MET A 1 -41.97 -4.28 -7.57
N SER A 2 -41.85 -3.01 -7.17
CA SER A 2 -40.69 -2.51 -6.41
C SER A 2 -40.55 -3.25 -5.08
N ILE A 3 -39.33 -3.73 -4.81
CA ILE A 3 -38.95 -4.48 -3.57
C ILE A 3 -38.79 -3.52 -2.39
N TYR A 4 -38.52 -2.25 -2.66
CA TYR A 4 -38.22 -1.23 -1.66
C TYR A 4 -39.32 -0.14 -1.61
N ARG A 5 -39.37 0.65 -0.55
CA ARG A 5 -40.15 1.87 -0.46
C ARG A 5 -39.44 2.93 0.37
N VAL A 6 -39.71 4.19 0.01
CA VAL A 6 -39.29 5.37 0.74
C VAL A 6 -40.32 5.71 1.81
N THR A 7 -39.90 5.89 3.04
CA THR A 7 -40.77 6.15 4.19
C THR A 7 -40.25 7.35 4.99
N PRO A 8 -41.12 8.26 5.45
CA PRO A 8 -40.71 9.35 6.32
C PRO A 8 -40.43 8.80 7.74
N LYS A 9 -39.37 9.30 8.40
CA LYS A 9 -39.05 8.98 9.78
C LYS A 9 -38.41 10.19 10.46
N ARG A 10 -39.11 10.77 11.46
CA ARG A 10 -38.62 11.90 12.28
C ARG A 10 -38.13 13.09 11.42
N GLY A 11 -38.92 13.54 10.44
CA GLY A 11 -38.57 14.67 9.56
C GLY A 11 -37.53 14.39 8.48
N LYS A 12 -37.08 13.15 8.34
CA LYS A 12 -36.14 12.67 7.30
C LYS A 12 -36.74 11.50 6.54
N TRP A 13 -36.06 11.06 5.47
CA TRP A 13 -36.54 9.98 4.62
C TRP A 13 -35.59 8.76 4.75
N ILE A 14 -36.17 7.55 4.78
CA ILE A 14 -35.46 6.28 4.81
C ILE A 14 -35.97 5.35 3.72
N VAL A 15 -35.12 4.41 3.30
CA VAL A 15 -35.50 3.34 2.39
C VAL A 15 -35.58 2.04 3.18
N ILE A 16 -36.71 1.35 3.05
CA ILE A 16 -36.96 0.07 3.72
C ILE A 16 -37.28 -1.02 2.71
N ARG A 17 -36.95 -2.28 3.03
CA ARG A 17 -37.39 -3.44 2.27
C ARG A 17 -38.85 -3.73 2.63
N LYS A 18 -39.68 -4.03 1.65
CA LYS A 18 -41.12 -4.24 1.89
C LYS A 18 -41.40 -5.55 2.62
N GLU A 19 -40.61 -6.58 2.37
CA GLU A 19 -40.79 -7.93 2.90
C GLU A 19 -40.65 -7.96 4.43
N ASP A 20 -39.51 -7.49 4.95
CA ASP A 20 -39.16 -7.56 6.37
C ASP A 20 -39.21 -6.20 7.09
N ARG A 21 -39.60 -5.14 6.40
CA ARG A 21 -39.61 -3.75 6.87
C ARG A 21 -38.28 -3.23 7.39
N LYS A 22 -37.18 -3.93 7.07
CA LYS A 22 -35.84 -3.56 7.50
C LYS A 22 -35.39 -2.28 6.81
N THR A 23 -34.80 -1.37 7.56
CA THR A 23 -34.16 -0.16 7.01
C THR A 23 -32.90 -0.57 6.29
N ILE A 24 -32.78 -0.21 5.01
CA ILE A 24 -31.66 -0.56 4.13
C ILE A 24 -30.68 0.60 4.00
N SER A 25 -31.15 1.86 4.15
CA SER A 25 -30.27 3.01 4.11
C SER A 25 -29.46 3.13 5.42
N ASP A 26 -28.14 3.27 5.32
CA ASP A 26 -27.23 3.42 6.46
C ASP A 26 -27.48 4.74 7.23
N ARG A 27 -28.00 5.74 6.54
CA ARG A 27 -28.36 7.04 7.11
C ARG A 27 -29.68 7.55 6.51
N PRO A 28 -30.45 8.37 7.27
CA PRO A 28 -31.63 9.02 6.72
C PRO A 28 -31.26 10.11 5.70
N PHE A 29 -32.06 10.26 4.65
CA PHE A 29 -31.92 11.29 3.62
C PHE A 29 -32.59 12.58 4.03
N ALA A 30 -32.06 13.73 3.62
CA ALA A 30 -32.62 15.02 3.89
C ALA A 30 -33.92 15.24 3.05
N THR A 31 -33.93 14.75 1.81
CA THR A 31 -35.05 14.92 0.89
C THR A 31 -35.64 13.58 0.42
N LYS A 32 -36.90 13.61 0.03
CA LYS A 32 -37.60 12.47 -0.58
C LYS A 32 -36.97 12.07 -1.93
N THR A 33 -36.44 13.05 -2.64
CA THR A 33 -35.81 12.87 -3.96
C THR A 33 -34.53 12.06 -3.83
N GLU A 34 -33.66 12.38 -2.86
CA GLU A 34 -32.44 11.61 -2.57
C GLU A 34 -32.77 10.16 -2.18
N ALA A 35 -33.78 9.97 -1.32
CA ALA A 35 -34.20 8.63 -0.92
C ALA A 35 -34.77 7.82 -2.10
N LYS A 36 -35.50 8.48 -3.03
CA LYS A 36 -35.97 7.83 -4.25
C LYS A 36 -34.83 7.47 -5.22
N ALA A 37 -33.85 8.35 -5.38
CA ALA A 37 -32.67 8.06 -6.20
C ALA A 37 -31.88 6.86 -5.65
N PHE A 38 -31.67 6.80 -4.34
CA PHE A 38 -31.06 5.65 -3.68
C PHE A 38 -31.88 4.36 -3.87
N MET A 39 -33.19 4.44 -3.74
CA MET A 39 -34.11 3.31 -4.00
C MET A 39 -34.01 2.82 -5.45
N ALA A 40 -33.98 3.73 -6.43
CA ALA A 40 -33.84 3.39 -7.84
C ALA A 40 -32.50 2.67 -8.13
N ASN A 41 -31.41 3.11 -7.50
CA ASN A 41 -30.11 2.44 -7.62
C ASN A 41 -30.15 1.02 -7.04
N LEU A 42 -30.82 0.81 -5.90
CA LEU A 42 -30.98 -0.53 -5.31
C LEU A 42 -31.83 -1.44 -6.21
N GLU A 43 -32.89 -0.89 -6.82
CA GLU A 43 -33.74 -1.65 -7.75
C GLU A 43 -33.01 -1.99 -9.04
N ALA A 44 -32.22 -1.08 -9.59
CA ALA A 44 -31.35 -1.34 -10.74
C ALA A 44 -30.32 -2.43 -10.43
N ALA A 45 -29.70 -2.39 -9.24
CA ALA A 45 -28.76 -3.40 -8.80
C ALA A 45 -29.43 -4.78 -8.61
N ALA A 46 -30.64 -4.81 -8.06
CA ALA A 46 -31.42 -6.05 -7.91
C ALA A 46 -31.84 -6.64 -9.27
N ALA A 47 -32.31 -5.81 -10.20
CA ALA A 47 -32.65 -6.22 -11.55
C ALA A 47 -31.43 -6.71 -12.34
N ALA A 48 -30.28 -6.06 -12.20
CA ALA A 48 -29.02 -6.50 -12.80
C ALA A 48 -28.58 -7.88 -12.25
N LYS A 49 -28.78 -8.10 -10.93
CA LYS A 49 -28.50 -9.40 -10.30
C LYS A 49 -29.45 -10.50 -10.82
N GLU A 50 -30.73 -10.22 -10.98
CA GLU A 50 -31.72 -11.16 -11.52
C GLU A 50 -31.46 -11.47 -12.99
N ASN A 51 -31.10 -10.48 -13.81
CA ASN A 51 -30.69 -10.67 -15.20
C ASN A 51 -29.43 -11.53 -15.31
N LYS A 52 -28.46 -11.39 -14.40
CA LYS A 52 -27.28 -12.27 -14.33
C LYS A 52 -27.65 -13.72 -14.04
N ILE A 53 -28.55 -13.94 -13.08
CA ILE A 53 -29.02 -15.29 -12.72
C ILE A 53 -29.76 -15.90 -13.93
N ASN A 54 -30.56 -15.13 -14.64
CA ASN A 54 -31.27 -15.58 -15.83
C ASN A 54 -30.33 -15.85 -17.01
N GLN A 55 -29.27 -15.09 -17.21
CA GLN A 55 -28.22 -15.35 -18.21
C GLN A 55 -27.46 -16.66 -17.89
N VAL A 56 -27.23 -16.96 -16.61
CA VAL A 56 -26.65 -18.26 -16.18
C VAL A 56 -27.57 -19.42 -16.55
N ALA A 57 -28.91 -19.24 -16.49
CA ALA A 57 -29.89 -20.27 -16.83
C ALA A 57 -30.02 -20.51 -18.33
N THR A 58 -29.64 -19.54 -19.20
CA THR A 58 -29.91 -19.60 -20.65
C THR A 58 -28.66 -19.83 -21.53
N GLY A 59 -27.44 -19.86 -21.01
CA GLY A 59 -26.24 -20.06 -21.83
C GLY A 59 -24.92 -19.86 -21.10
N GLY A 60 -24.97 -19.44 -19.87
CA GLY A 60 -23.82 -19.26 -19.00
C GLY A 60 -23.12 -17.90 -19.17
N ILE A 61 -22.70 -17.34 -18.05
CA ILE A 61 -21.85 -16.14 -18.00
C ILE A 61 -20.41 -16.53 -18.29
N THR A 62 -19.71 -15.78 -19.16
CA THR A 62 -18.29 -15.98 -19.39
C THR A 62 -17.45 -15.48 -18.23
N PHE A 63 -16.28 -16.10 -18.02
CA PHE A 63 -15.36 -15.71 -16.94
C PHE A 63 -14.88 -14.26 -17.10
N VAL A 64 -14.57 -13.83 -18.32
CA VAL A 64 -14.07 -12.46 -18.60
C VAL A 64 -15.14 -11.43 -18.29
N PHE A 65 -16.38 -11.66 -18.71
CA PHE A 65 -17.50 -10.77 -18.42
C PHE A 65 -17.79 -10.69 -16.92
N ALA A 66 -17.89 -11.82 -16.25
CA ALA A 66 -18.15 -11.87 -14.82
C ALA A 66 -17.05 -11.17 -13.99
N PHE A 67 -15.78 -11.30 -14.39
CA PHE A 67 -14.67 -10.60 -13.71
C PHE A 67 -14.68 -9.08 -14.00
N LYS A 68 -15.05 -8.66 -15.22
CA LYS A 68 -15.24 -7.23 -15.56
C LYS A 68 -16.26 -6.60 -14.62
N ASP A 69 -17.42 -7.20 -14.54
CA ASP A 69 -18.53 -6.74 -13.68
C ASP A 69 -18.12 -6.69 -12.21
N PHE A 70 -17.40 -7.72 -11.72
CA PHE A 70 -16.85 -7.72 -10.35
C PHE A 70 -15.90 -6.54 -10.13
N ALA A 71 -14.99 -6.27 -11.07
CA ALA A 71 -14.04 -5.17 -10.94
C ALA A 71 -14.74 -3.80 -10.94
N GLU A 72 -15.78 -3.63 -11.75
CA GLU A 72 -16.63 -2.43 -11.80
C GLU A 72 -17.47 -2.29 -10.50
N ALA A 73 -18.07 -3.39 -10.02
CA ALA A 73 -18.79 -3.40 -8.75
C ALA A 73 -17.89 -2.98 -7.57
N LYS A 74 -16.62 -3.44 -7.54
CA LYS A 74 -15.67 -3.03 -6.51
C LYS A 74 -15.24 -1.55 -6.60
N LYS A 75 -15.27 -0.94 -7.79
CA LYS A 75 -15.09 0.52 -7.93
C LYS A 75 -16.28 1.28 -7.39
N ASN A 76 -17.51 0.84 -7.71
CA ASN A 76 -18.74 1.47 -7.24
C ASN A 76 -18.89 1.32 -5.72
N GLU A 77 -18.59 0.14 -5.15
CA GLU A 77 -18.57 -0.10 -3.71
C GLU A 77 -17.66 0.90 -2.98
N HIS A 78 -16.49 1.23 -3.56
CA HIS A 78 -15.62 2.25 -2.99
C HIS A 78 -16.24 3.64 -3.03
N GLN A 79 -16.88 4.02 -4.16
CA GLN A 79 -17.49 5.33 -4.34
C GLN A 79 -18.72 5.54 -3.43
N GLU A 80 -19.52 4.51 -3.26
CA GLU A 80 -20.81 4.59 -2.55
C GLU A 80 -20.66 4.41 -1.03
N SER A 81 -19.88 3.44 -0.58
CA SER A 81 -19.85 3.02 0.83
C SER A 81 -18.49 3.14 1.50
N GLN A 82 -17.40 3.38 0.74
CA GLN A 82 -16.02 3.28 1.20
C GLN A 82 -15.68 1.91 1.84
N GLY A 83 -16.49 0.88 1.60
CA GLY A 83 -16.30 -0.47 2.12
C GLY A 83 -14.99 -1.11 1.66
N ILE A 84 -14.55 -0.79 0.45
CA ILE A 84 -13.27 -1.21 -0.11
C ILE A 84 -12.36 0.00 -0.39
N ARG A 85 -11.05 -0.15 -0.17
CA ARG A 85 -10.09 0.92 -0.50
C ARG A 85 -9.94 1.10 -2.01
N GLN A 86 -9.83 2.35 -2.46
CA GLN A 86 -9.60 2.70 -3.87
C GLN A 86 -8.40 1.94 -4.47
N THR A 87 -7.33 1.78 -3.70
CA THR A 87 -6.14 1.03 -4.13
C THR A 87 -6.45 -0.44 -4.40
N SER A 88 -7.38 -1.04 -3.66
CA SER A 88 -7.82 -2.43 -3.89
C SER A 88 -8.75 -2.53 -5.09
N ALA A 89 -9.70 -1.59 -5.24
CA ALA A 89 -10.57 -1.52 -6.40
C ALA A 89 -9.76 -1.34 -7.70
N ASN A 90 -8.80 -0.40 -7.71
CA ASN A 90 -7.89 -0.18 -8.84
C ASN A 90 -7.03 -1.41 -9.16
N ARG A 91 -6.70 -2.25 -8.17
CA ARG A 91 -5.97 -3.50 -8.39
C ARG A 91 -6.79 -4.51 -9.17
N TYR A 92 -8.08 -4.67 -8.86
CA TYR A 92 -8.95 -5.58 -9.61
C TYR A 92 -9.13 -5.13 -11.06
N ASP A 93 -9.32 -3.83 -11.30
CA ASP A 93 -9.37 -3.27 -12.66
C ASP A 93 -8.04 -3.52 -13.42
N THR A 94 -6.90 -3.31 -12.75
CA THR A 94 -5.59 -3.58 -13.33
C THR A 94 -5.41 -5.07 -13.65
N THR A 95 -5.84 -5.97 -12.76
CA THR A 95 -5.81 -7.41 -12.98
C THR A 95 -6.70 -7.78 -14.18
N PHE A 96 -7.89 -7.22 -14.28
CA PHE A 96 -8.77 -7.40 -15.42
C PHE A 96 -8.09 -6.98 -16.73
N ARG A 97 -7.75 -5.69 -16.85
CA ARG A 97 -7.24 -5.10 -18.10
C ARG A 97 -5.90 -5.65 -18.56
N LEU A 98 -4.94 -5.76 -17.65
CA LEU A 98 -3.56 -6.10 -17.98
C LEU A 98 -3.24 -7.60 -17.86
N ARG A 99 -4.15 -8.42 -17.35
CA ARG A 99 -3.91 -9.86 -17.16
C ARG A 99 -5.01 -10.71 -17.77
N ILE A 100 -6.25 -10.57 -17.30
CA ILE A 100 -7.34 -11.42 -17.75
C ILE A 100 -7.66 -11.12 -19.21
N LEU A 101 -7.98 -9.89 -19.54
CA LEU A 101 -8.33 -9.49 -20.90
C LEU A 101 -7.20 -9.77 -21.90
N LYS A 102 -5.96 -9.45 -21.51
CA LYS A 102 -4.79 -9.64 -22.39
C LYS A 102 -4.47 -11.09 -22.66
N TYR A 103 -4.51 -11.97 -21.65
CA TYR A 103 -3.98 -13.33 -21.78
C TYR A 103 -5.02 -14.43 -21.96
N LEU A 104 -6.29 -14.17 -21.65
CA LEU A 104 -7.38 -15.09 -21.97
C LEU A 104 -7.97 -14.84 -23.36
N LYS A 105 -8.05 -13.57 -23.81
CA LYS A 105 -8.56 -13.23 -25.14
C LYS A 105 -7.53 -13.22 -26.28
N GLY A 106 -6.24 -13.23 -25.95
CA GLY A 106 -5.13 -13.13 -26.92
C GLY A 106 -4.68 -11.69 -27.21
N PRO A 107 -3.50 -11.51 -27.88
CA PRO A 107 -2.79 -10.25 -27.94
C PRO A 107 -3.42 -9.15 -28.80
N ASN A 108 -4.39 -9.44 -29.66
CA ASN A 108 -4.84 -8.55 -30.73
C ASN A 108 -6.25 -7.96 -30.56
N ARG A 109 -6.91 -8.12 -29.42
CA ARG A 109 -8.27 -7.58 -29.23
C ARG A 109 -8.34 -6.54 -28.11
N ILE A 110 -8.39 -5.29 -28.56
CA ILE A 110 -8.81 -4.12 -27.78
C ILE A 110 -10.36 -3.96 -27.88
N ASP A 111 -11.03 -4.85 -28.56
CA ASP A 111 -12.46 -4.72 -28.86
C ASP A 111 -13.33 -5.05 -27.65
N GLU A 112 -14.18 -4.09 -27.27
CA GLU A 112 -15.08 -4.18 -26.11
C GLU A 112 -16.24 -5.16 -26.32
N ASN A 113 -16.43 -5.67 -27.52
CA ASN A 113 -17.45 -6.67 -27.83
C ASN A 113 -16.95 -8.08 -27.52
N ILE A 114 -17.40 -8.59 -26.40
CA ILE A 114 -17.14 -9.94 -25.88
C ILE A 114 -17.94 -10.92 -26.77
N ASN A 115 -17.29 -11.49 -27.78
CA ASN A 115 -17.88 -12.53 -28.62
C ASN A 115 -17.36 -13.92 -28.25
N ASP A 116 -18.22 -14.85 -28.23
CA ASP A 116 -18.32 -16.33 -28.27
C ASP A 116 -17.12 -17.27 -28.00
N GLU A 117 -15.89 -16.78 -27.83
CA GLU A 117 -14.70 -17.58 -27.48
C GLU A 117 -14.33 -17.51 -25.99
N ASP A 118 -15.12 -16.87 -25.16
CA ASP A 118 -14.85 -16.74 -23.73
C ASP A 118 -15.26 -18.00 -22.97
N VAL A 119 -14.37 -18.48 -22.15
CA VAL A 119 -14.60 -19.63 -21.27
C VAL A 119 -15.75 -19.31 -20.30
N LEU A 120 -16.72 -20.21 -20.21
CA LEU A 120 -17.78 -20.08 -19.21
C LEU A 120 -17.21 -20.05 -17.80
N LEU A 121 -17.84 -19.26 -16.92
CA LEU A 121 -17.41 -19.12 -15.52
C LEU A 121 -17.33 -20.49 -14.81
N SER A 122 -18.29 -21.37 -15.08
CA SER A 122 -18.33 -22.76 -14.57
C SER A 122 -17.22 -23.65 -15.13
N GLU A 123 -16.70 -23.34 -16.31
CA GLU A 123 -15.68 -24.12 -17.00
C GLU A 123 -14.25 -23.60 -16.80
N PHE A 124 -14.12 -22.39 -16.21
CA PHE A 124 -12.79 -21.82 -15.93
C PHE A 124 -12.01 -22.71 -14.97
N GLY A 125 -11.08 -23.48 -15.50
CA GLY A 125 -10.34 -24.52 -14.78
C GLY A 125 -8.82 -24.36 -14.88
N ASN A 126 -8.11 -25.40 -14.42
CA ASN A 126 -6.64 -25.44 -14.35
C ASN A 126 -5.97 -25.10 -15.68
N LYS A 127 -6.51 -25.62 -16.82
CA LYS A 127 -5.95 -25.36 -18.16
C LYS A 127 -5.94 -23.87 -18.51
N HIS A 128 -7.01 -23.14 -18.15
CA HIS A 128 -7.17 -21.72 -18.44
C HIS A 128 -6.26 -20.87 -17.54
N MET A 129 -6.22 -21.19 -16.24
CA MET A 129 -5.30 -20.52 -15.30
C MET A 129 -3.84 -20.74 -15.71
N LYS A 130 -3.48 -21.97 -16.09
CA LYS A 130 -2.14 -22.31 -16.59
C LYS A 130 -1.79 -21.47 -17.83
N SER A 131 -2.68 -21.44 -18.83
CA SER A 131 -2.47 -20.67 -20.06
C SER A 131 -2.24 -19.20 -19.77
N LEU A 132 -3.09 -18.57 -18.92
CA LEU A 132 -2.95 -17.18 -18.50
C LEU A 132 -1.59 -16.92 -17.86
N LEU A 133 -1.19 -17.77 -16.90
CA LEU A 133 0.04 -17.58 -16.14
C LEU A 133 1.29 -17.79 -16.99
N MET A 134 1.30 -18.78 -17.89
CA MET A 134 2.43 -19.05 -18.78
C MET A 134 2.61 -17.90 -19.79
N LYS A 135 1.54 -17.50 -20.50
CA LYS A 135 1.60 -16.36 -21.43
C LYS A 135 2.08 -15.08 -20.75
N ALA A 136 1.59 -14.82 -19.53
CA ALA A 136 2.03 -13.64 -18.77
C ALA A 136 3.49 -13.76 -18.28
N ALA A 137 3.97 -14.97 -17.98
CA ALA A 137 5.37 -15.21 -17.62
C ALA A 137 6.29 -15.03 -18.83
N ASP A 138 5.89 -15.48 -20.02
CA ASP A 138 6.61 -15.29 -21.29
C ASP A 138 6.74 -13.79 -21.62
N ASP A 139 5.73 -13.00 -21.31
CA ASP A 139 5.78 -11.51 -21.38
C ASP A 139 6.57 -10.87 -20.23
N ASN A 140 7.37 -11.63 -19.49
CA ASN A 140 8.18 -11.17 -18.38
C ASN A 140 7.37 -10.48 -17.24
N VAL A 141 6.10 -10.81 -17.05
CA VAL A 141 5.34 -10.34 -15.88
C VAL A 141 5.99 -10.89 -14.60
N PRO A 142 6.33 -10.03 -13.64
CA PRO A 142 7.02 -10.46 -12.42
C PRO A 142 6.25 -11.55 -11.65
N TYR A 143 6.94 -12.58 -11.17
CA TYR A 143 6.37 -13.70 -10.41
C TYR A 143 5.39 -13.26 -9.31
N ARG A 144 5.77 -12.24 -8.53
CA ARG A 144 4.91 -11.71 -7.46
C ARG A 144 3.59 -11.14 -7.98
N THR A 145 3.61 -10.54 -9.17
CA THR A 145 2.40 -10.04 -9.84
C THR A 145 1.49 -11.19 -10.27
N LEU A 146 2.07 -12.28 -10.80
CA LEU A 146 1.34 -13.48 -11.17
C LEU A 146 0.65 -14.13 -9.96
N ILE A 147 1.36 -14.27 -8.85
CA ILE A 147 0.77 -14.77 -7.59
C ILE A 147 -0.37 -13.86 -7.09
N ASN A 148 -0.24 -12.55 -7.23
CA ASN A 148 -1.33 -11.63 -6.86
C ASN A 148 -2.53 -11.76 -7.81
N THR A 149 -2.30 -11.95 -9.11
CA THR A 149 -3.36 -12.25 -10.09
C THR A 149 -4.15 -13.50 -9.69
N VAL A 150 -3.47 -14.59 -9.31
CA VAL A 150 -4.13 -15.80 -8.80
C VAL A 150 -4.97 -15.51 -7.56
N LYS A 151 -4.47 -14.70 -6.63
CA LYS A 151 -5.22 -14.31 -5.43
C LYS A 151 -6.47 -13.51 -5.77
N ASP A 152 -6.37 -12.58 -6.72
CA ASP A 152 -7.49 -11.76 -7.16
C ASP A 152 -8.57 -12.61 -7.84
N ILE A 153 -8.17 -13.57 -8.71
CA ILE A 153 -9.10 -14.50 -9.33
C ILE A 153 -9.79 -15.38 -8.28
N LYS A 154 -9.05 -15.92 -7.32
CA LYS A 154 -9.65 -16.71 -6.23
C LYS A 154 -10.64 -15.93 -5.37
N TYR A 155 -10.34 -14.67 -5.11
CA TYR A 155 -11.23 -13.80 -4.37
C TYR A 155 -12.51 -13.56 -5.19
N PHE A 156 -12.37 -13.21 -6.46
CA PHE A 156 -13.50 -13.07 -7.39
C PHE A 156 -14.41 -14.31 -7.42
N LEU A 157 -13.84 -15.52 -7.57
CA LEU A 157 -14.64 -16.76 -7.63
C LEU A 157 -15.48 -16.99 -6.36
N ARG A 158 -14.95 -16.60 -5.18
CA ARG A 158 -15.71 -16.69 -3.92
C ARG A 158 -16.86 -15.68 -3.88
N GLU A 159 -16.61 -14.44 -4.29
CA GLU A 159 -17.63 -13.40 -4.37
C GLU A 159 -18.72 -13.79 -5.39
N ALA A 160 -18.31 -14.26 -6.59
CA ALA A 160 -19.23 -14.72 -7.61
C ALA A 160 -20.14 -15.86 -7.11
N ASN A 161 -19.58 -16.81 -6.35
CA ASN A 161 -20.37 -17.87 -5.73
C ASN A 161 -21.34 -17.33 -4.67
N ALA A 162 -20.91 -16.39 -3.85
CA ALA A 162 -21.74 -15.73 -2.85
C ALA A 162 -22.88 -14.93 -3.48
N ASP A 163 -22.67 -14.39 -4.70
CA ASP A 163 -23.66 -13.68 -5.51
C ASP A 163 -24.62 -14.61 -6.29
N GLY A 164 -24.50 -15.91 -6.10
CA GLY A 164 -25.37 -16.90 -6.74
C GLY A 164 -24.96 -17.32 -8.15
N LEU A 165 -23.79 -16.88 -8.63
CA LEU A 165 -23.17 -17.41 -9.83
C LEU A 165 -22.58 -18.79 -9.54
N SER A 166 -22.44 -19.64 -10.57
CA SER A 166 -21.91 -21.00 -10.43
C SER A 166 -20.48 -21.12 -10.97
N PRO A 167 -19.45 -20.53 -10.29
CA PRO A 167 -18.07 -20.65 -10.72
C PRO A 167 -17.50 -22.04 -10.41
N ASN A 168 -16.44 -22.42 -11.11
CA ASN A 168 -15.67 -23.60 -10.75
C ASN A 168 -14.91 -23.38 -9.43
N MET A 169 -15.52 -23.76 -8.31
CA MET A 169 -14.99 -23.55 -6.97
C MET A 169 -13.71 -24.32 -6.68
N SER A 170 -13.37 -25.37 -7.42
CA SER A 170 -12.10 -26.09 -7.27
C SER A 170 -10.91 -25.15 -7.51
N MET A 171 -11.06 -24.11 -8.31
CA MET A 171 -10.04 -23.13 -8.60
C MET A 171 -9.68 -22.23 -7.39
N THR A 172 -10.52 -22.17 -6.36
CA THR A 172 -10.18 -21.42 -5.13
C THR A 172 -9.02 -22.06 -4.36
N THR A 173 -8.73 -23.34 -4.58
CA THR A 173 -7.62 -24.08 -3.98
C THR A 173 -6.37 -24.12 -4.86
N PHE A 174 -6.42 -23.62 -6.11
CA PHE A 174 -5.30 -23.62 -7.04
C PHE A 174 -4.02 -23.04 -6.45
N LYS A 175 -2.89 -23.72 -6.63
CA LYS A 175 -1.56 -23.32 -6.15
C LYS A 175 -0.59 -23.24 -7.32
N ALA A 176 -0.34 -22.05 -7.82
CA ALA A 176 0.50 -21.82 -8.99
C ALA A 176 1.96 -22.32 -8.82
N ASP A 177 2.50 -22.17 -7.62
CA ASP A 177 3.85 -22.59 -7.23
C ASP A 177 3.99 -24.12 -7.12
N LYS A 178 2.94 -24.81 -6.64
CA LYS A 178 2.96 -26.27 -6.47
C LYS A 178 2.98 -27.02 -7.80
N PHE A 179 2.33 -26.48 -8.83
CA PHE A 179 2.23 -27.12 -10.15
C PHE A 179 3.37 -26.75 -11.10
N GLY A 180 4.34 -25.91 -10.66
CA GLY A 180 5.50 -25.53 -11.45
C GLY A 180 5.18 -24.68 -12.70
N TYR A 181 3.95 -24.18 -12.85
CA TYR A 181 3.54 -23.34 -13.98
C TYR A 181 4.28 -22.03 -14.06
N ILE A 182 4.60 -21.48 -12.90
CA ILE A 182 5.45 -20.32 -12.76
C ILE A 182 6.47 -20.59 -11.67
N LYS A 183 7.73 -20.30 -11.97
CA LYS A 183 8.81 -20.41 -11.00
C LYS A 183 9.45 -19.04 -10.82
N PRO A 184 9.83 -18.66 -9.60
CA PRO A 184 10.68 -17.50 -9.43
C PRO A 184 12.01 -17.76 -10.12
N LYS A 185 12.53 -16.78 -10.87
CA LYS A 185 13.84 -16.87 -11.54
C LYS A 185 15.00 -16.90 -10.51
N ASP A 186 14.76 -16.29 -9.35
CA ASP A 186 15.71 -16.21 -8.24
C ASP A 186 14.95 -16.03 -6.91
N ASP A 187 15.66 -16.06 -5.79
CA ASP A 187 15.09 -15.85 -4.46
C ASP A 187 14.49 -14.44 -4.29
N ASN A 188 15.01 -13.45 -5.01
CA ASN A 188 14.44 -12.10 -4.99
C ASN A 188 13.03 -12.04 -5.58
N GLN A 189 12.74 -12.84 -6.62
CA GLN A 189 11.39 -12.95 -7.17
C GLN A 189 10.45 -13.69 -6.20
N ARG A 190 10.96 -14.69 -5.49
CA ARG A 190 10.18 -15.50 -4.54
C ARG A 190 9.88 -14.74 -3.25
N TYR A 191 10.90 -14.12 -2.65
CA TYR A 191 10.81 -13.49 -1.33
C TYR A 191 10.71 -11.97 -1.38
N GLY A 192 10.87 -11.36 -2.57
CA GLY A 192 10.99 -9.93 -2.80
C GLY A 192 12.44 -9.49 -2.92
N LYS A 193 12.66 -8.38 -3.63
CA LYS A 193 14.00 -7.81 -3.75
C LYS A 193 14.54 -7.47 -2.37
N GLU A 194 15.75 -7.92 -2.11
CA GLU A 194 16.47 -7.52 -0.92
C GLU A 194 16.61 -6.00 -0.92
N VAL A 195 16.25 -5.37 0.21
CA VAL A 195 16.43 -3.93 0.37
C VAL A 195 17.86 -3.73 0.86
N GLU A 196 18.66 -3.08 0.06
CA GLU A 196 19.99 -2.67 0.48
C GLU A 196 19.86 -1.60 1.57
N ILE A 197 20.53 -1.82 2.69
CA ILE A 197 20.56 -0.89 3.81
C ILE A 197 21.88 -0.15 3.73
N LEU A 198 21.82 1.18 3.60
CA LEU A 198 23.00 2.01 3.72
C LEU A 198 23.56 1.88 5.14
N ASP A 199 24.89 1.80 5.25
CA ASP A 199 25.55 1.84 6.54
C ASP A 199 25.31 3.21 7.23
N ASP A 200 25.46 3.21 8.54
CA ASP A 200 25.19 4.38 9.37
C ASP A 200 26.16 5.54 9.06
N ALA A 201 27.41 5.24 8.67
CA ALA A 201 28.40 6.24 8.33
C ALA A 201 27.97 7.02 7.06
N LYS A 202 27.52 6.32 6.01
CA LYS A 202 27.00 6.94 4.80
C LYS A 202 25.73 7.78 5.05
N ILE A 203 24.85 7.28 5.92
CA ILE A 203 23.64 8.04 6.28
C ILE A 203 24.03 9.30 7.07
N LEU A 204 24.98 9.21 7.98
CA LEU A 204 25.46 10.36 8.75
C LEU A 204 26.11 11.39 7.83
N GLN A 205 26.98 10.98 6.89
CA GLN A 205 27.56 11.86 5.88
C GLN A 205 26.48 12.56 5.06
N MET A 206 25.44 11.83 4.65
CA MET A 206 24.30 12.41 3.94
C MET A 206 23.56 13.44 4.81
N LEU A 207 23.31 13.16 6.08
CA LEU A 207 22.66 14.10 6.99
C LEU A 207 23.50 15.35 7.23
N ILE A 208 24.82 15.24 7.36
CA ILE A 208 25.75 16.37 7.48
C ILE A 208 25.67 17.25 6.22
N HIS A 209 25.75 16.63 5.03
CA HIS A 209 25.62 17.34 3.75
C HIS A 209 24.27 18.05 3.65
N LEU A 210 23.17 17.36 3.92
CA LEU A 210 21.83 17.94 3.84
C LEU A 210 21.62 19.06 4.88
N LYS A 211 22.24 19.00 6.06
CA LYS A 211 22.21 20.07 7.06
C LYS A 211 22.93 21.32 6.54
N SER A 212 24.02 21.21 5.82
CA SER A 212 24.71 22.36 5.23
C SER A 212 23.91 23.04 4.12
N GLU A 213 22.95 22.32 3.52
CA GLU A 213 22.03 22.81 2.48
C GLU A 213 20.71 23.34 3.07
N PHE A 214 20.47 23.13 4.38
CA PHE A 214 19.26 23.56 5.07
C PHE A 214 19.09 25.08 5.01
N GLY A 215 17.90 25.54 4.65
CA GLY A 215 17.56 26.95 4.57
C GLY A 215 17.92 27.62 3.23
N LYS A 216 18.75 27.02 2.37
CA LYS A 216 19.11 27.60 1.07
C LYS A 216 17.91 27.70 0.12
N ASN A 217 17.04 26.71 0.14
CA ASN A 217 15.76 26.70 -0.60
C ASN A 217 14.79 25.69 0.03
N THR A 218 13.53 25.79 -0.35
CA THR A 218 12.45 24.89 0.17
C THR A 218 12.73 23.41 -0.15
N SER A 219 13.32 23.10 -1.30
CA SER A 219 13.58 21.70 -1.69
C SER A 219 14.65 21.07 -0.82
N SER A 220 15.78 21.74 -0.58
CA SER A 220 16.86 21.23 0.26
C SER A 220 16.43 21.12 1.73
N THR A 221 15.69 22.12 2.22
CA THR A 221 15.12 22.12 3.56
C THR A 221 14.17 20.96 3.80
N ASN A 222 13.23 20.72 2.88
CA ASN A 222 12.33 19.57 2.95
C ASN A 222 13.10 18.25 2.82
N THR A 223 14.12 18.16 1.98
CA THR A 223 14.94 16.95 1.84
C THR A 223 15.61 16.58 3.17
N PHE A 224 16.22 17.55 3.84
CA PHE A 224 16.82 17.35 5.16
C PHE A 224 15.78 16.83 6.19
N ALA A 225 14.64 17.51 6.32
CA ALA A 225 13.61 17.13 7.27
C ALA A 225 13.03 15.73 6.99
N ILE A 226 12.79 15.38 5.71
CA ILE A 226 12.31 14.07 5.30
C ILE A 226 13.31 12.97 5.70
N VAL A 227 14.59 13.16 5.40
CA VAL A 227 15.63 12.17 5.72
C VAL A 227 15.78 12.02 7.22
N CYS A 228 15.80 13.13 8.00
CA CYS A 228 15.82 13.08 9.45
C CYS A 228 14.64 12.31 10.05
N LEU A 229 13.41 12.62 9.63
CA LEU A 229 12.20 11.95 10.14
C LEU A 229 12.18 10.45 9.81
N LEU A 230 12.63 10.08 8.62
CA LEU A 230 12.72 8.67 8.23
C LEU A 230 13.83 7.94 8.98
N PHE A 231 14.99 8.57 9.15
CA PHE A 231 16.12 8.00 9.87
C PHE A 231 15.78 7.76 11.35
N LEU A 232 15.18 8.76 12.00
CA LEU A 232 14.86 8.71 13.43
C LEU A 232 13.69 7.77 13.75
N PHE A 233 12.64 7.75 12.91
CA PHE A 233 11.38 7.09 13.25
C PHE A 233 10.98 5.92 12.33
N GLY A 234 11.69 5.66 11.26
CA GLY A 234 11.42 4.53 10.35
C GLY A 234 10.00 4.49 9.80
N LEU A 235 9.42 5.65 9.51
CA LEU A 235 8.03 5.80 9.06
C LEU A 235 7.81 5.25 7.64
N ARG A 236 6.57 4.80 7.34
CA ARG A 236 6.18 4.62 5.95
C ARG A 236 5.97 5.99 5.29
N ALA A 237 6.19 6.10 3.99
CA ALA A 237 6.01 7.38 3.28
C ALA A 237 4.60 7.97 3.47
N SER A 238 3.55 7.13 3.48
CA SER A 238 2.18 7.57 3.70
C SER A 238 1.89 7.94 5.16
N GLU A 239 2.57 7.35 6.13
CA GLU A 239 2.51 7.73 7.55
C GLU A 239 3.19 9.08 7.76
N LEU A 240 4.41 9.24 7.19
CA LEU A 240 5.17 10.48 7.24
C LEU A 240 4.39 11.64 6.62
N SER A 241 3.80 11.43 5.44
CA SER A 241 2.93 12.41 4.77
C SER A 241 1.72 12.81 5.62
N ALA A 242 1.22 11.93 6.48
CA ALA A 242 0.04 12.15 7.32
C ALA A 242 0.33 12.81 8.67
N LEU A 243 1.61 13.03 9.03
CA LEU A 243 1.96 13.61 10.33
C LEU A 243 1.53 15.08 10.41
N LYS A 244 0.93 15.42 11.53
CA LYS A 244 0.59 16.81 11.90
C LYS A 244 1.54 17.30 12.98
N LYS A 245 1.72 18.62 13.12
CA LYS A 245 2.48 19.23 14.24
C LYS A 245 1.99 18.71 15.60
N ALA A 246 0.67 18.60 15.78
CA ALA A 246 0.03 18.07 16.99
C ALA A 246 0.28 16.56 17.26
N ASN A 247 0.96 15.85 16.36
CA ASN A 247 1.39 14.47 16.60
C ASN A 247 2.74 14.37 17.32
N VAL A 248 3.45 15.48 17.47
CA VAL A 248 4.70 15.59 18.23
C VAL A 248 4.37 16.04 19.64
N ASP A 249 4.56 15.18 20.61
CA ASP A 249 4.39 15.48 22.04
C ASP A 249 5.79 15.50 22.70
N LEU A 250 6.40 16.69 22.72
CA LEU A 250 7.74 16.89 23.31
C LEU A 250 7.72 16.81 24.84
N VAL A 251 6.57 16.99 25.49
CA VAL A 251 6.44 16.86 26.94
C VAL A 251 6.50 15.39 27.34
N LYS A 252 5.75 14.54 26.63
CA LYS A 252 5.75 13.09 26.86
C LYS A 252 6.83 12.35 26.09
N MET A 253 7.63 13.06 25.29
CA MET A 253 8.66 12.49 24.43
C MET A 253 8.11 11.39 23.51
N LEU A 254 6.99 11.66 22.84
CA LEU A 254 6.29 10.70 21.97
C LEU A 254 5.91 11.30 20.60
N LEU A 255 6.17 10.55 19.54
CA LEU A 255 5.64 10.81 18.21
C LEU A 255 4.45 9.87 17.93
N HIS A 256 3.28 10.44 17.72
CA HIS A 256 2.04 9.68 17.50
C HIS A 256 1.77 9.43 16.01
N VAL A 257 1.83 8.18 15.58
CA VAL A 257 1.42 7.76 14.22
C VAL A 257 -0.05 7.35 14.26
N LYS A 258 -0.95 8.23 13.83
CA LYS A 258 -2.42 8.05 13.95
C LYS A 258 -3.11 7.75 12.63
N GLY A 259 -2.53 8.12 11.49
CA GLY A 259 -3.17 8.00 10.18
C GLY A 259 -2.21 7.77 9.03
N THR A 260 -2.77 7.74 7.83
CA THR A 260 -2.05 7.70 6.56
C THR A 260 -2.61 8.74 5.60
N TYR A 261 -1.77 9.24 4.69
CA TYR A 261 -2.20 10.13 3.62
C TYR A 261 -2.12 9.41 2.28
N ILE A 262 -3.26 9.25 1.64
CA ILE A 262 -3.39 8.56 0.35
C ILE A 262 -4.23 9.45 -0.57
N PRO A 263 -3.62 10.21 -1.50
CA PRO A 263 -4.36 11.12 -2.39
C PRO A 263 -5.51 10.44 -3.16
N ALA A 264 -5.29 9.20 -3.60
CA ALA A 264 -6.30 8.43 -4.33
C ALA A 264 -7.52 8.03 -3.48
N GLU A 265 -7.44 8.14 -2.15
CA GLU A 265 -8.52 7.80 -1.21
C GLU A 265 -9.06 9.06 -0.49
N GLY A 266 -9.04 10.22 -1.17
CA GLY A 266 -9.53 11.48 -0.60
C GLY A 266 -8.56 12.17 0.36
N GLY A 267 -7.31 11.69 0.47
CA GLY A 267 -6.25 12.36 1.21
C GLY A 267 -5.97 11.76 2.59
N TYR A 268 -6.31 12.49 3.67
CA TYR A 268 -6.01 12.06 5.03
C TYR A 268 -7.02 11.03 5.53
N LEU A 269 -6.54 9.84 5.85
CA LEU A 269 -7.31 8.80 6.50
C LEU A 269 -6.90 8.71 7.98
N ASN A 270 -7.86 8.89 8.90
CA ASN A 270 -7.65 8.66 10.34
C ASN A 270 -7.60 7.14 10.64
N GLN A 271 -7.06 6.39 9.69
CA GLN A 271 -6.87 4.94 9.76
C GLN A 271 -5.50 4.62 9.17
N THR A 272 -4.88 3.62 9.74
CA THR A 272 -3.66 3.03 9.19
C THR A 272 -4.02 1.73 8.46
N LYS A 273 -3.13 1.23 7.60
CA LYS A 273 -3.35 0.01 6.82
C LYS A 273 -3.82 -1.19 7.67
N ASN A 274 -3.33 -1.26 8.92
CA ASN A 274 -3.69 -2.29 9.89
C ASN A 274 -3.81 -1.66 11.28
N ARG A 275 -4.61 -2.24 12.17
CA ARG A 275 -4.81 -1.77 13.56
C ARG A 275 -3.49 -1.58 14.31
N GLY A 276 -2.50 -2.49 14.12
CA GLY A 276 -1.16 -2.40 14.72
C GLY A 276 -0.25 -1.30 14.14
N SER A 277 -0.68 -0.57 13.12
CA SER A 277 0.10 0.54 12.57
C SER A 277 -0.13 1.87 13.30
N ARG A 278 -1.21 2.01 14.10
CA ARG A 278 -1.38 3.13 15.05
C ARG A 278 -0.47 2.87 16.24
N ARG A 279 0.44 3.79 16.49
CA ARG A 279 1.47 3.63 17.52
C ARG A 279 2.02 4.96 17.97
N SER A 280 2.66 4.95 19.14
CA SER A 280 3.49 6.04 19.64
C SER A 280 4.94 5.56 19.64
N ILE A 281 5.83 6.38 19.09
CA ILE A 281 7.26 6.10 18.97
C ILE A 281 7.97 7.01 19.96
N PRO A 282 8.85 6.51 20.85
CA PRO A 282 9.65 7.33 21.74
C PRO A 282 10.52 8.32 20.96
N ILE A 283 10.65 9.53 21.49
CA ILE A 283 11.53 10.59 20.99
C ILE A 283 12.75 10.63 21.93
N ASP A 284 13.93 10.39 21.38
CA ASP A 284 15.18 10.59 22.14
C ASP A 284 15.63 12.06 22.13
N ALA A 285 16.67 12.39 22.87
CA ALA A 285 17.16 13.77 23.00
C ALA A 285 17.59 14.40 21.66
N ASN A 286 18.21 13.63 20.76
CA ASN A 286 18.61 14.11 19.45
C ASN A 286 17.40 14.37 18.54
N ALA A 287 16.42 13.46 18.57
CA ALA A 287 15.17 13.63 17.85
C ALA A 287 14.36 14.81 18.40
N ALA A 288 14.35 15.04 19.73
CA ALA A 288 13.69 16.18 20.34
C ALA A 288 14.31 17.50 19.86
N LYS A 289 15.65 17.60 19.88
CA LYS A 289 16.37 18.77 19.38
C LYS A 289 16.00 19.09 17.93
N PHE A 290 16.07 18.09 17.06
CA PHE A 290 15.70 18.25 15.65
C PHE A 290 14.23 18.67 15.50
N LEU A 291 13.30 18.02 16.23
CA LEU A 291 11.86 18.33 16.12
C LEU A 291 11.55 19.75 16.63
N THR A 292 12.23 20.24 17.66
CA THR A 292 12.09 21.62 18.15
C THR A 292 12.52 22.61 17.07
N GLU A 293 13.73 22.47 16.52
CA GLU A 293 14.24 23.32 15.44
C GLU A 293 13.31 23.28 14.20
N TRP A 294 12.78 22.10 13.88
CA TRP A 294 11.89 21.93 12.76
C TRP A 294 10.52 22.58 12.98
N LEU A 295 9.93 22.45 14.16
CA LEU A 295 8.66 23.09 14.49
C LEU A 295 8.78 24.62 14.49
N GLU A 296 9.88 25.17 15.02
CA GLU A 296 10.17 26.62 14.95
C GLU A 296 10.29 27.09 13.49
N TYR A 297 10.99 26.34 12.64
CA TYR A 297 11.06 26.63 11.21
C TYR A 297 9.66 26.62 10.57
N LEU A 298 8.82 25.65 10.91
CA LEU A 298 7.46 25.55 10.38
C LEU A 298 6.56 26.68 10.87
N ASP A 299 6.70 27.12 12.10
CA ASP A 299 5.90 28.22 12.64
C ASP A 299 6.27 29.57 12.02
N LYS A 300 7.54 29.74 11.66
CA LYS A 300 8.02 30.92 10.92
C LYS A 300 7.56 30.92 9.46
N ASN A 301 7.67 29.80 8.74
CA ASN A 301 7.51 29.74 7.28
C ASN A 301 6.16 29.19 6.81
N TYR A 302 5.46 28.43 7.68
CA TYR A 302 4.20 27.74 7.42
C TYR A 302 3.24 27.85 8.61
N LYS A 303 3.05 29.07 9.11
CA LYS A 303 2.30 29.37 10.34
C LYS A 303 0.93 28.71 10.41
N TYR A 304 0.19 28.71 9.32
CA TYR A 304 -1.18 28.18 9.26
C TYR A 304 -1.25 26.70 8.87
N SER A 305 -0.14 26.07 8.57
CA SER A 305 -0.12 24.66 8.24
C SER A 305 -0.17 23.79 9.49
N ILE A 306 -1.08 22.84 9.49
CA ILE A 306 -1.17 21.82 10.57
C ILE A 306 -0.21 20.65 10.33
N TRP A 307 0.38 20.54 9.13
CA TRP A 307 1.19 19.40 8.72
C TRP A 307 2.63 19.51 9.19
N LEU A 308 3.20 18.38 9.61
CA LEU A 308 4.63 18.30 9.97
C LEU A 308 5.54 18.36 8.73
N LEU A 309 5.04 17.91 7.56
CA LEU A 309 5.66 18.12 6.26
C LEU A 309 4.63 18.76 5.32
N PRO A 310 4.52 20.10 5.31
CA PRO A 310 3.59 20.79 4.44
C PRO A 310 4.03 20.72 2.98
N SER A 311 3.06 20.77 2.05
CA SER A 311 3.32 21.06 0.64
C SER A 311 3.94 22.46 0.50
N ASN A 312 4.56 22.75 -0.64
CA ASN A 312 5.17 24.07 -0.89
C ASN A 312 4.19 25.23 -0.72
N LYS A 313 2.89 25.01 -0.97
CA LYS A 313 1.81 26.00 -0.78
C LYS A 313 1.31 26.05 0.68
N GLY A 314 1.73 25.17 1.57
CA GLY A 314 1.31 25.09 2.96
C GLY A 314 -0.11 24.57 3.22
N ASN A 315 -0.94 24.43 2.20
CA ASN A 315 -2.38 24.10 2.32
C ASN A 315 -2.69 22.59 2.43
N GLY A 316 -1.69 21.75 2.35
CA GLY A 316 -1.82 20.30 2.44
C GLY A 316 -0.50 19.65 2.84
N PRO A 317 -0.47 18.33 3.04
CA PRO A 317 0.76 17.61 3.32
C PRO A 317 1.58 17.39 2.05
N LEU A 318 2.87 17.17 2.22
CA LEU A 318 3.73 16.71 1.14
C LEU A 318 3.37 15.27 0.74
N GLY A 319 3.00 15.04 -0.51
CA GLY A 319 2.58 13.72 -1.00
C GLY A 319 3.73 12.70 -1.03
N TYR A 320 3.42 11.43 -0.85
CA TYR A 320 4.42 10.35 -0.78
C TYR A 320 5.30 10.22 -2.03
N LYS A 321 4.82 10.61 -3.22
CA LYS A 321 5.63 10.64 -4.44
C LYS A 321 6.76 11.66 -4.33
N TYR A 322 6.45 12.85 -3.79
CA TYR A 322 7.45 13.89 -3.55
C TYR A 322 8.43 13.50 -2.45
N ILE A 323 7.96 12.83 -1.38
CA ILE A 323 8.84 12.26 -0.35
C ILE A 323 9.88 11.33 -0.97
N ASN A 324 9.45 10.40 -1.83
CA ASN A 324 10.38 9.52 -2.55
C ASN A 324 11.34 10.30 -3.47
N ALA A 325 10.85 11.33 -4.17
CA ALA A 325 11.68 12.18 -5.03
C ALA A 325 12.79 12.91 -4.23
N HIS A 326 12.46 13.43 -3.05
CA HIS A 326 13.45 14.08 -2.16
C HIS A 326 14.53 13.10 -1.69
N ILE A 327 14.19 11.85 -1.37
CA ILE A 327 15.18 10.86 -0.98
C ILE A 327 16.10 10.50 -2.16
N TRP A 328 15.55 10.37 -3.36
CA TRP A 328 16.37 10.15 -4.55
C TRP A 328 17.32 11.31 -4.84
N LYS A 329 16.89 12.54 -4.59
CA LYS A 329 17.77 13.73 -4.65
C LYS A 329 18.89 13.65 -3.61
N ALA A 330 18.57 13.24 -2.38
CA ALA A 330 19.58 13.03 -1.34
C ALA A 330 20.60 11.96 -1.75
N TYR A 331 20.15 10.86 -2.35
CA TYR A 331 21.04 9.80 -2.85
C TYR A 331 21.92 10.29 -3.99
N ALA A 332 21.35 11.07 -4.92
CA ALA A 332 22.12 11.65 -6.02
C ALA A 332 23.21 12.62 -5.54
N ALA A 333 22.90 13.45 -4.53
CA ALA A 333 23.87 14.34 -3.91
C ALA A 333 25.04 13.60 -3.26
N MET A 334 24.86 12.34 -2.87
CA MET A 334 25.90 11.46 -2.33
C MET A 334 26.56 10.55 -3.38
N GLY A 335 26.27 10.73 -4.67
CA GLY A 335 26.75 9.86 -5.74
C GLY A 335 26.16 8.43 -5.71
N LEU A 336 25.09 8.19 -4.95
CA LEU A 336 24.45 6.89 -4.80
C LEU A 336 23.33 6.64 -5.82
N ALA A 337 23.02 7.62 -6.65
CA ALA A 337 22.06 7.51 -7.74
C ALA A 337 22.35 8.54 -8.83
N ASP A 338 22.09 8.18 -10.07
CA ASP A 338 21.96 9.11 -11.17
C ASP A 338 20.49 9.37 -11.44
N ILE A 339 20.07 10.64 -11.45
CA ILE A 339 18.67 11.02 -11.56
C ILE A 339 18.49 12.18 -12.56
N THR A 340 17.34 12.19 -13.22
CA THR A 340 16.83 13.33 -13.99
C THR A 340 15.62 13.94 -13.30
N CYS A 341 15.69 15.22 -12.92
CA CYS A 341 14.57 15.95 -12.36
C CYS A 341 13.73 16.58 -13.47
N LYS A 342 12.45 16.23 -13.57
CA LYS A 342 11.50 16.85 -14.49
C LYS A 342 10.93 18.15 -13.93
N ARG A 343 10.40 19.03 -14.80
CA ARG A 343 9.81 20.33 -14.41
C ARG A 343 8.62 20.20 -13.44
N ASP A 344 7.86 19.11 -13.51
CA ASP A 344 6.74 18.79 -12.62
C ASP A 344 7.15 18.23 -11.25
N GLY A 345 8.47 18.19 -10.97
CA GLY A 345 9.03 17.64 -9.74
C GLY A 345 9.16 16.13 -9.70
N HIS A 346 8.80 15.42 -10.78
CA HIS A 346 9.08 14.00 -10.93
C HIS A 346 10.57 13.74 -11.09
N VAL A 347 11.05 12.68 -10.42
CA VAL A 347 12.42 12.20 -10.53
C VAL A 347 12.43 10.90 -11.32
N VAL A 348 13.22 10.88 -12.39
CA VAL A 348 13.54 9.68 -13.16
C VAL A 348 14.88 9.15 -12.67
N ILE A 349 14.93 7.89 -12.31
CA ILE A 349 16.16 7.22 -11.87
C ILE A 349 16.79 6.61 -13.12
N ASN A 350 17.93 7.15 -13.53
CA ASN A 350 18.69 6.63 -14.67
C ASN A 350 19.48 5.38 -14.25
N SER A 351 20.18 5.46 -13.11
CA SER A 351 20.87 4.33 -12.52
C SER A 351 20.98 4.47 -10.99
N SER A 352 21.04 3.35 -10.28
CA SER A 352 21.38 3.30 -8.87
C SER A 352 21.83 1.90 -8.49
N PRO A 353 22.89 1.73 -7.73
CA PRO A 353 23.25 0.45 -7.12
C PRO A 353 22.22 0.03 -6.06
N LEU A 354 21.48 1.00 -5.48
CA LEU A 354 20.51 0.72 -4.42
C LEU A 354 19.25 0.10 -4.97
N LYS A 355 18.86 -1.05 -4.43
CA LYS A 355 17.66 -1.80 -4.82
C LYS A 355 16.50 -1.51 -3.87
N GLY A 356 15.30 -1.37 -4.42
CA GLY A 356 14.07 -1.26 -3.64
C GLY A 356 13.54 0.17 -3.48
N SER A 357 12.59 0.35 -2.57
CA SER A 357 11.99 1.66 -2.29
C SER A 357 12.87 2.44 -1.31
N PRO A 358 13.27 3.68 -1.63
CA PRO A 358 14.20 4.45 -0.81
C PRO A 358 13.66 4.71 0.61
N THR A 359 12.35 4.94 0.76
CA THR A 359 11.74 5.13 2.09
C THR A 359 11.75 3.85 2.93
N LYS A 360 11.69 2.68 2.29
CA LYS A 360 11.70 1.40 3.01
C LYS A 360 13.06 1.12 3.63
N MET A 361 14.14 1.56 3.03
CA MET A 361 15.51 1.38 3.54
C MET A 361 15.63 1.88 4.99
N PHE A 362 15.18 3.10 5.28
CA PHE A 362 15.24 3.67 6.64
C PHE A 362 14.44 2.85 7.66
N ARG A 363 13.27 2.37 7.25
CA ARG A 363 12.45 1.51 8.12
C ARG A 363 13.08 0.13 8.34
N HIS A 364 13.70 -0.44 7.30
CA HIS A 364 14.44 -1.69 7.41
C HIS A 364 15.64 -1.54 8.34
N ARG A 365 16.38 -0.42 8.19
CA ARG A 365 17.49 -0.08 9.09
C ARG A 365 17.00 -0.01 10.54
N LEU A 366 16.00 0.80 10.86
CA LEU A 366 15.48 0.91 12.22
C LEU A 366 15.06 -0.46 12.79
N ALA A 367 14.34 -1.26 12.01
CA ALA A 367 13.93 -2.59 12.44
C ALA A 367 15.14 -3.51 12.73
N SER A 368 16.16 -3.48 11.87
CA SER A 368 17.41 -4.24 12.08
C SER A 368 18.13 -3.83 13.37
N HIS A 369 18.25 -2.51 13.63
CA HIS A 369 18.85 -1.99 14.86
C HIS A 369 18.07 -2.41 16.11
N LEU A 370 16.73 -2.30 16.09
CA LEU A 370 15.89 -2.71 17.22
C LEU A 370 15.99 -4.21 17.51
N ILE A 371 16.06 -5.06 16.46
CA ILE A 371 16.26 -6.49 16.64
C ILE A 371 17.67 -6.78 17.18
N ALA A 372 18.70 -6.10 16.68
CA ALA A 372 20.07 -6.24 17.19
C ALA A 372 20.15 -5.85 18.67
N ALA A 373 19.51 -4.74 19.06
CA ALA A 373 19.43 -4.30 20.45
C ALA A 373 18.67 -5.32 21.34
N MET A 374 17.55 -5.85 20.84
CA MET A 374 16.81 -6.92 21.53
C MET A 374 17.69 -8.14 21.79
N ASN A 375 18.40 -8.62 20.76
CA ASN A 375 19.20 -9.84 20.86
C ASN A 375 20.48 -9.64 21.69
N LYS A 376 21.12 -8.45 21.60
CA LYS A 376 22.40 -8.18 22.25
C LYS A 376 22.24 -7.80 23.72
N PHE A 377 21.25 -6.99 24.03
CA PHE A 377 21.11 -6.36 25.35
C PHE A 377 19.88 -6.83 26.13
N GLY A 378 18.93 -7.55 25.50
CA GLY A 378 17.69 -7.99 26.15
C GLY A 378 16.75 -6.85 26.60
N VAL A 379 17.06 -5.61 26.21
CA VAL A 379 16.34 -4.39 26.67
C VAL A 379 14.97 -4.18 25.99
N LEU A 380 14.70 -4.91 24.92
CA LEU A 380 13.46 -4.83 24.17
C LEU A 380 12.84 -6.21 24.01
N SER A 381 11.52 -6.31 24.17
CA SER A 381 10.77 -7.51 23.81
C SER A 381 10.37 -7.50 22.33
N GLN A 382 10.05 -8.68 21.79
CA GLN A 382 9.51 -8.81 20.42
C GLN A 382 8.27 -7.93 20.19
N ASN A 383 7.40 -7.80 21.20
CA ASN A 383 6.22 -6.97 21.12
C ASN A 383 6.55 -5.48 21.06
N GLN A 384 7.57 -5.02 21.77
CA GLN A 384 8.04 -3.63 21.70
C GLN A 384 8.64 -3.33 20.33
N VAL A 385 9.52 -4.19 19.81
CA VAL A 385 10.08 -4.04 18.45
C VAL A 385 8.95 -4.00 17.40
N LYS A 386 8.00 -4.94 17.47
CA LYS A 386 6.83 -4.98 16.60
C LYS A 386 6.02 -3.69 16.69
N SER A 387 5.78 -3.18 17.89
CA SER A 387 5.02 -1.96 18.14
C SER A 387 5.72 -0.73 17.55
N ILE A 388 7.01 -0.54 17.79
CA ILE A 388 7.80 0.60 17.28
C ILE A 388 7.83 0.59 15.76
N VAL A 389 8.11 -0.57 15.17
CA VAL A 389 8.12 -0.73 13.70
C VAL A 389 6.71 -0.67 13.11
N GLY A 390 5.65 -1.05 13.85
CA GLY A 390 4.27 -1.08 13.38
C GLY A 390 3.99 -2.25 12.43
N HIS A 391 4.50 -3.43 12.74
CA HIS A 391 4.16 -4.69 12.10
C HIS A 391 3.08 -5.42 12.90
N THR A 392 2.15 -6.10 12.22
CA THR A 392 1.11 -6.90 12.88
C THR A 392 1.64 -8.22 13.42
N GLN A 393 2.67 -8.78 12.77
CA GLN A 393 3.31 -10.04 13.15
C GLN A 393 4.82 -9.86 13.25
N PHE A 394 5.43 -10.42 14.30
CA PHE A 394 6.89 -10.38 14.47
C PHE A 394 7.60 -11.21 13.41
N SER A 395 7.01 -12.31 12.95
CA SER A 395 7.53 -13.13 11.84
C SER A 395 7.82 -12.31 10.57
N THR A 396 7.01 -11.28 10.29
CA THR A 396 7.27 -10.33 9.20
C THR A 396 8.56 -9.54 9.43
N THR A 397 8.86 -9.22 10.70
CA THR A 397 10.09 -8.53 11.09
C THR A 397 11.28 -9.50 11.06
N ALA A 398 11.16 -10.66 11.71
CA ALA A 398 12.21 -11.66 11.80
C ALA A 398 12.59 -12.28 10.44
N GLY A 399 11.59 -12.60 9.59
CA GLY A 399 11.83 -13.22 8.28
C GLY A 399 12.55 -12.32 7.27
N ILE A 400 12.41 -10.99 7.40
CA ILE A 400 13.11 -10.04 6.54
C ILE A 400 14.52 -9.74 7.05
N TYR A 401 14.76 -9.84 8.36
CA TYR A 401 15.95 -9.31 9.02
C TYR A 401 16.83 -10.39 9.66
N GLY A 402 16.31 -11.61 9.91
CA GLY A 402 17.00 -12.66 10.63
C GLY A 402 18.32 -13.07 9.98
N ASN A 403 18.34 -13.22 8.66
CA ASN A 403 19.53 -13.64 7.91
C ASN A 403 20.60 -12.53 7.82
N LYS A 404 20.22 -11.24 7.81
CA LYS A 404 21.18 -10.12 7.77
C LYS A 404 21.86 -9.88 9.11
N LEU A 405 21.17 -10.16 10.23
CA LEU A 405 21.75 -10.04 11.56
C LEU A 405 22.90 -11.03 11.78
N VAL A 406 22.83 -12.23 11.22
CA VAL A 406 23.92 -13.21 11.27
C VAL A 406 25.12 -12.68 10.49
N ALA A 407 24.92 -12.09 9.30
CA ALA A 407 26.00 -11.51 8.50
C ALA A 407 26.65 -10.29 9.19
N MET A 408 25.83 -9.35 9.70
CA MET A 408 26.31 -8.16 10.43
C MET A 408 27.01 -8.53 11.76
N SER A 409 26.53 -9.54 12.49
CA SER A 409 27.19 -9.99 13.72
C SER A 409 28.54 -10.65 13.44
N ASN A 410 28.69 -11.34 12.32
CA ASN A 410 29.95 -11.94 11.90
C ASN A 410 30.94 -10.89 11.42
N GLN A 411 30.50 -9.86 10.71
CA GLN A 411 31.32 -8.73 10.29
C GLN A 411 31.81 -7.90 11.49
N ALA A 412 30.92 -7.56 12.43
CA ALA A 412 31.30 -6.89 13.67
C ALA A 412 32.24 -7.72 14.56
N ARG A 413 32.12 -9.05 14.57
CA ARG A 413 33.05 -9.94 15.26
C ARG A 413 34.43 -9.97 14.61
N SER A 414 34.49 -9.95 13.26
CA SER A 414 35.76 -9.87 12.55
C SER A 414 36.46 -8.52 12.74
N GLU A 415 35.70 -7.40 12.72
CA GLU A 415 36.23 -6.06 12.98
C GLU A 415 36.77 -5.90 14.41
N VAL A 416 36.07 -6.46 15.42
CA VAL A 416 36.54 -6.49 16.82
C VAL A 416 37.75 -7.41 17.00
N ALA A 417 37.84 -8.52 16.26
CA ALA A 417 39.00 -9.40 16.29
C ALA A 417 40.25 -8.71 15.71
N VAL A 418 40.10 -8.05 14.55
CA VAL A 418 41.15 -7.27 13.90
C VAL A 418 41.61 -6.09 14.77
N ALA A 419 40.66 -5.36 15.40
CA ALA A 419 40.99 -4.26 16.33
C ALA A 419 41.73 -4.75 17.61
N LYS A 420 41.46 -5.97 18.09
CA LYS A 420 42.21 -6.56 19.21
C LYS A 420 43.63 -7.00 18.81
N GLU A 421 43.81 -7.53 17.61
CA GLU A 421 45.15 -7.89 17.11
C GLU A 421 46.02 -6.67 16.84
N THR A 422 45.45 -5.56 16.36
CA THR A 422 46.18 -4.29 16.16
C THR A 422 46.49 -3.55 17.48
N ALA A 423 45.78 -3.82 18.57
CA ALA A 423 46.01 -3.21 19.87
C ALA A 423 47.01 -4.01 20.75
N THR A 424 47.42 -5.20 20.30
CA THR A 424 48.36 -6.08 21.01
C THR A 424 49.76 -6.15 20.34
N ASN A 425 49.93 -5.47 19.22
CA ASN A 425 51.23 -5.19 18.58
C ASN A 425 51.57 -3.72 18.72
#